data_e5f0e2ce9ddec03c10b074bf146b407f
#
_entry.id   e5f0e2ce9ddec03c10b074bf146b407f
#
_cell.length_a   1.000
_cell.length_b   1.000
_cell.length_c   1.000
_cell.angle_alpha   90.00
_cell.angle_beta   90.00
_cell.angle_gamma   90.00
#
_symmetry.space_group_name_H-M   'P 1'
#
loop_
_entity.id
_entity.type
_entity.pdbx_description
1 polymer ?
#
loop_
_entity_poly.entity_id
_entity_poly.type
_entity_poly.pdbx_seq_one_letter_code
_entity_poly.pdbx_strand_id
1 'polypeptide(L)'
;MKWYIEEETKELREAFEKEILKWPLVDYKKMFGCPCYLANGKMFAGMVTKGIVITKLNSLEKEELKKLREIKTFVAGDKIIKSWVHFDLESKDLKEIMPYVKKSYDRAIASGS
;
A
#
# COMPACT_ATOMS: atom_id res chain seq x y z
N MET A 1 16.30 -5.78 11.32
CA MET A 1 16.00 -5.45 9.90
C MET A 1 14.94 -4.37 9.85
N LYS A 2 15.22 -3.33 9.09
CA LYS A 2 14.25 -2.25 8.93
C LYS A 2 13.39 -2.48 7.71
N TRP A 3 12.08 -2.48 7.90
CA TRP A 3 11.13 -2.59 6.80
C TRP A 3 11.07 -1.33 5.95
N TYR A 4 11.41 -0.19 6.54
CA TYR A 4 11.25 1.09 5.87
C TYR A 4 12.46 1.98 6.11
N ILE A 5 13.09 2.41 5.03
CA ILE A 5 14.20 3.36 5.09
C ILE A 5 13.74 4.62 4.36
N GLU A 6 13.45 5.67 5.14
CA GLU A 6 12.90 6.93 4.63
C GLU A 6 13.75 7.54 3.53
N GLU A 7 15.06 7.57 3.72
CA GLU A 7 15.98 8.18 2.76
C GLU A 7 15.89 7.57 1.37
N GLU A 8 15.65 6.28 1.29
CA GLU A 8 15.55 5.56 0.03
C GLU A 8 14.14 5.58 -0.58
N THR A 9 13.15 6.00 0.21
CA THR A 9 11.75 5.90 -0.17
C THR A 9 11.05 7.25 -0.24
N LYS A 10 11.72 8.30 0.22
CA LYS A 10 11.14 9.64 0.38
C LYS A 10 10.38 10.13 -0.85
N GLU A 11 10.99 10.03 -2.03
CA GLU A 11 10.37 10.51 -3.26
C GLU A 11 9.07 9.76 -3.56
N LEU A 12 9.09 8.45 -3.43
CA LEU A 12 7.90 7.62 -3.63
C LEU A 12 6.83 7.97 -2.60
N ARG A 13 7.23 8.11 -1.33
CA ARG A 13 6.29 8.42 -0.26
C ARG A 13 5.59 9.76 -0.49
N GLU A 14 6.36 10.79 -0.86
CA GLU A 14 5.79 12.11 -1.12
C GLU A 14 4.80 12.07 -2.28
N ALA A 15 5.15 11.37 -3.36
CA ALA A 15 4.27 11.24 -4.52
C ALA A 15 3.00 10.47 -4.16
N PHE A 16 3.13 9.40 -3.41
CA PHE A 16 2.01 8.57 -2.99
C PHE A 16 1.07 9.34 -2.06
N GLU A 17 1.62 10.00 -1.03
CA GLU A 17 0.82 10.76 -0.07
C GLU A 17 0.11 11.93 -0.73
N LYS A 18 0.75 12.57 -1.70
CA LYS A 18 0.14 13.66 -2.45
C LYS A 18 -1.17 13.20 -3.11
N GLU A 19 -1.21 11.95 -3.57
CA GLU A 19 -2.41 11.43 -4.21
C GLU A 19 -3.47 10.97 -3.21
N ILE A 20 -3.06 10.19 -2.20
CA ILE A 20 -4.05 9.55 -1.32
C ILE A 20 -4.56 10.42 -0.18
N LEU A 21 -3.77 11.38 0.29
CA LEU A 21 -4.23 12.23 1.40
C LEU A 21 -5.32 13.21 1.00
N LYS A 22 -5.61 13.33 -0.29
CA LYS A 22 -6.75 14.09 -0.78
C LYS A 22 -8.07 13.36 -0.60
N TRP A 23 -8.01 12.04 -0.44
CA TRP A 23 -9.22 11.22 -0.35
C TRP A 23 -9.86 11.36 1.02
N PRO A 24 -11.21 11.32 1.10
CA PRO A 24 -11.90 11.46 2.38
C PRO A 24 -11.54 10.37 3.38
N LEU A 25 -11.48 10.74 4.65
CA LEU A 25 -11.29 9.82 5.78
C LEU A 25 -9.96 9.08 5.79
N VAL A 26 -8.95 9.59 5.07
CA VAL A 26 -7.62 8.98 5.08
C VAL A 26 -6.81 9.49 6.27
N ASP A 27 -6.27 8.57 7.04
CA ASP A 27 -5.38 8.86 8.16
C ASP A 27 -4.05 8.16 7.95
N TYR A 28 -3.03 8.69 8.60
CA TYR A 28 -1.69 8.13 8.59
C TYR A 28 -1.37 7.56 9.97
N LYS A 29 -0.73 6.39 9.99
CA LYS A 29 -0.29 5.77 11.23
C LYS A 29 0.99 4.98 10.94
N LYS A 30 1.95 5.04 11.86
CA LYS A 30 3.17 4.26 11.72
C LYS A 30 2.97 2.90 12.40
N MET A 31 3.20 1.82 11.64
CA MET A 31 3.09 0.45 12.17
C MET A 31 4.30 -0.34 11.69
N PHE A 32 4.92 -1.10 12.60
CA PHE A 32 6.15 -1.86 12.31
C PHE A 32 7.26 -0.97 11.73
N GLY A 33 7.27 0.31 12.11
CA GLY A 33 8.24 1.25 11.57
C GLY A 33 7.93 1.75 10.17
N CYS A 34 6.81 1.35 9.58
CA CYS A 34 6.40 1.72 8.22
C CYS A 34 5.22 2.67 8.22
N PRO A 35 5.18 3.63 7.28
CA PRO A 35 3.99 4.45 7.11
C PRO A 35 2.82 3.58 6.65
N CYS A 36 1.70 3.69 7.33
CA CYS A 36 0.48 2.96 6.97
C CYS A 36 -0.66 3.95 6.82
N TYR A 37 -1.56 3.67 5.88
CA TYR A 37 -2.65 4.56 5.54
C TYR A 37 -3.98 3.86 5.76
N LEU A 38 -4.86 4.53 6.49
CA LEU A 38 -6.16 3.98 6.86
C LEU A 38 -7.26 4.84 6.25
N ALA A 39 -8.36 4.19 5.91
CA ALA A 39 -9.56 4.87 5.47
C ALA A 39 -10.68 4.44 6.39
N ASN A 40 -11.28 5.40 7.07
CA ASN A 40 -12.33 5.15 8.06
C ASN A 40 -11.88 4.11 9.10
N GLY A 41 -10.63 4.23 9.54
CA GLY A 41 -10.06 3.35 10.56
C GLY A 41 -9.54 2.01 10.08
N LYS A 42 -9.64 1.71 8.78
CA LYS A 42 -9.17 0.44 8.21
C LYS A 42 -8.00 0.66 7.27
N MET A 43 -6.95 -0.13 7.43
CA MET A 43 -5.76 0.00 6.58
C MET A 43 -6.08 -0.41 5.14
N PHE A 44 -5.68 0.43 4.19
CA PHE A 44 -5.84 0.10 2.77
C PHE A 44 -4.51 0.03 2.02
N ALA A 45 -3.47 0.65 2.56
CA ALA A 45 -2.15 0.64 1.94
C ALA A 45 -1.08 0.96 2.96
N GLY A 46 0.16 0.69 2.60
CA GLY A 46 1.31 1.04 3.42
C GLY A 46 2.54 1.16 2.55
N MET A 47 3.64 1.56 3.15
CA MET A 47 4.91 1.69 2.44
C MET A 47 5.98 0.84 3.08
N VAL A 48 6.84 0.29 2.24
CA VAL A 48 8.08 -0.36 2.65
C VAL A 48 9.20 0.29 1.87
N THR A 49 10.45 -0.04 2.16
CA THR A 49 11.57 0.56 1.44
C THR A 49 11.43 0.32 -0.05
N LYS A 50 11.38 1.43 -0.83
CA LYS A 50 11.28 1.41 -2.29
C LYS A 50 10.04 0.71 -2.84
N GLY A 51 9.01 0.55 -2.03
CA GLY A 51 7.82 -0.14 -2.48
C GLY A 51 6.58 0.20 -1.69
N ILE A 52 5.47 -0.41 -2.09
CA ILE A 52 4.20 -0.24 -1.38
C ILE A 52 3.54 -1.57 -1.09
N VAL A 53 2.61 -1.53 -0.13
CA VAL A 53 1.78 -2.66 0.26
C VAL A 53 0.33 -2.25 0.03
N ILE A 54 -0.46 -3.16 -0.57
CA ILE A 54 -1.91 -2.95 -0.71
C ILE A 54 -2.61 -4.08 0.01
N THR A 55 -3.56 -3.76 0.88
CA THR A 55 -4.09 -4.73 1.83
C THR A 55 -5.46 -5.31 1.49
N LYS A 56 -6.25 -4.64 0.66
CA LYS A 56 -7.65 -5.03 0.44
C LYS A 56 -8.00 -5.26 -1.02
N LEU A 57 -7.22 -6.12 -1.70
CA LEU A 57 -7.51 -6.52 -3.07
C LEU A 57 -8.11 -7.93 -3.09
N ASN A 58 -9.02 -8.17 -4.04
CA ASN A 58 -9.55 -9.50 -4.25
C ASN A 58 -8.63 -10.30 -5.19
N SER A 59 -8.96 -11.59 -5.40
CA SER A 59 -8.12 -12.47 -6.20
C SER A 59 -7.94 -11.99 -7.64
N LEU A 60 -9.00 -11.51 -8.26
CA LEU A 60 -8.93 -11.01 -9.64
C LEU A 60 -8.00 -9.82 -9.76
N GLU A 61 -8.13 -8.88 -8.84
CA GLU A 61 -7.28 -7.67 -8.82
C GLU A 61 -5.82 -8.02 -8.60
N LYS A 62 -5.55 -8.98 -7.73
CA LYS A 62 -4.19 -9.45 -7.49
C LYS A 62 -3.59 -10.07 -8.75
N GLU A 63 -4.38 -10.85 -9.48
CA GLU A 63 -3.92 -11.45 -10.73
C GLU A 63 -3.64 -10.40 -11.80
N GLU A 64 -4.47 -9.38 -11.88
CA GLU A 64 -4.23 -8.26 -12.81
C GLU A 64 -2.95 -7.53 -12.46
N LEU A 65 -2.74 -7.28 -11.17
CA LEU A 65 -1.55 -6.56 -10.71
C LEU A 65 -0.27 -7.35 -10.96
N LYS A 66 -0.33 -8.68 -10.84
CA LYS A 66 0.80 -9.57 -11.14
C LYS A 66 1.30 -9.42 -12.57
N LYS A 67 0.42 -9.06 -13.49
CA LYS A 67 0.80 -8.86 -14.88
C LYS A 67 1.57 -7.56 -15.08
N LEU A 68 1.39 -6.62 -14.17
CA LEU A 68 2.05 -5.32 -14.24
C LEU A 68 3.33 -5.29 -13.42
N ARG A 69 3.37 -6.02 -12.31
CA ARG A 69 4.46 -5.97 -11.34
C ARG A 69 4.71 -7.33 -10.74
N GLU A 70 5.96 -7.58 -10.36
CA GLU A 70 6.31 -8.76 -9.58
C GLU A 70 5.80 -8.55 -8.15
N ILE A 71 4.81 -9.34 -7.77
CA ILE A 71 4.20 -9.24 -6.45
C ILE A 71 4.89 -10.20 -5.49
N LYS A 72 5.17 -9.70 -4.29
CA LYS A 72 5.76 -10.49 -3.21
C LYS A 72 4.76 -10.62 -2.09
N THR A 73 4.85 -11.71 -1.34
CA THR A 73 4.04 -11.90 -0.14
C THR A 73 4.62 -11.04 0.98
N PHE A 74 3.77 -10.32 1.69
CA PHE A 74 4.23 -9.49 2.81
C PHE A 74 4.49 -10.35 4.04
N VAL A 75 5.65 -10.14 4.65
CA VAL A 75 6.05 -10.86 5.85
C VAL A 75 6.27 -9.84 6.97
N ALA A 76 5.51 -10.00 8.06
CA ALA A 76 5.64 -9.15 9.24
C ALA A 76 6.23 -9.99 10.37
N GLY A 77 7.50 -9.79 10.66
CA GLY A 77 8.21 -10.61 11.62
C GLY A 77 8.32 -12.04 11.10
N ASP A 78 7.74 -12.98 11.82
CA ASP A 78 7.71 -14.38 11.41
C ASP A 78 6.37 -14.80 10.82
N LYS A 79 5.45 -13.84 10.63
CA LYS A 79 4.12 -14.10 10.06
C LYS A 79 4.05 -13.71 8.60
N ILE A 80 3.44 -14.58 7.80
CA ILE A 80 3.18 -14.33 6.40
C ILE A 80 1.74 -13.84 6.27
N ILE A 81 1.55 -12.63 5.72
CA ILE A 81 0.22 -12.07 5.54
C ILE A 81 -0.17 -12.24 4.07
N LYS A 82 -0.83 -13.36 3.79
CA LYS A 82 -1.16 -13.76 2.42
C LYS A 82 -2.13 -12.82 1.71
N SER A 83 -2.97 -12.13 2.45
CA SER A 83 -3.95 -11.21 1.86
C SER A 83 -3.35 -9.90 1.38
N TRP A 84 -2.15 -9.58 1.82
CA TRP A 84 -1.48 -8.34 1.44
C TRP A 84 -0.53 -8.57 0.28
N VAL A 85 -0.47 -7.62 -0.65
CA VAL A 85 0.49 -7.67 -1.75
C VAL A 85 1.54 -6.59 -1.53
N HIS A 86 2.78 -6.93 -1.88
CA HIS A 86 3.92 -6.05 -1.72
C HIS A 86 4.71 -6.07 -3.02
N PHE A 87 5.12 -4.91 -3.51
CA PHE A 87 5.92 -4.83 -4.73
C PHE A 87 6.76 -3.56 -4.72
N ASP A 88 7.90 -3.63 -5.42
CA ASP A 88 8.79 -2.48 -5.57
C ASP A 88 8.21 -1.54 -6.61
N LEU A 89 8.43 -0.24 -6.41
CA LEU A 89 7.83 0.77 -7.27
C LEU A 89 8.68 2.04 -7.23
N GLU A 90 8.81 2.70 -8.37
CA GLU A 90 9.40 4.03 -8.44
C GLU A 90 8.29 5.06 -8.58
N SER A 91 8.56 6.30 -8.15
CA SER A 91 7.55 7.36 -8.18
C SER A 91 6.99 7.61 -9.59
N LYS A 92 7.80 7.43 -10.61
CA LYS A 92 7.38 7.63 -12.00
C LYS A 92 6.34 6.60 -12.46
N ASP A 93 6.28 5.45 -11.80
CA ASP A 93 5.37 4.36 -12.15
C ASP A 93 4.12 4.31 -11.29
N LEU A 94 3.99 5.26 -10.39
CA LEU A 94 2.90 5.27 -9.41
C LEU A 94 1.51 5.27 -10.05
N LYS A 95 1.33 6.03 -11.12
CA LYS A 95 0.02 6.14 -11.79
C LYS A 95 -0.50 4.80 -12.29
N GLU A 96 0.39 3.92 -12.67
CA GLU A 96 0.03 2.61 -13.20
C GLU A 96 -0.71 1.76 -12.17
N ILE A 97 -0.35 1.91 -10.89
CA ILE A 97 -0.91 1.06 -9.83
C ILE A 97 -1.95 1.76 -8.96
N MET A 98 -2.11 3.08 -9.13
CA MET A 98 -3.08 3.83 -8.33
C MET A 98 -4.52 3.29 -8.42
N PRO A 99 -5.01 2.79 -9.57
CA PRO A 99 -6.35 2.20 -9.61
C PRO A 99 -6.54 1.07 -8.60
N TYR A 100 -5.49 0.29 -8.35
CA TYR A 100 -5.56 -0.81 -7.38
C TYR A 100 -5.55 -0.29 -5.94
N VAL A 101 -4.80 0.76 -5.68
CA VAL A 101 -4.82 1.43 -4.38
C VAL A 101 -6.23 1.99 -4.10
N LYS A 102 -6.85 2.59 -5.12
CA LYS A 102 -8.20 3.13 -4.99
C LYS A 102 -9.23 2.04 -4.69
N LYS A 103 -9.10 0.88 -5.32
CA LYS A 103 -9.99 -0.26 -5.04
C LYS A 103 -9.86 -0.73 -3.60
N SER A 104 -8.63 -0.78 -3.09
CA SER A 104 -8.36 -1.13 -1.70
C SER A 104 -8.98 -0.09 -0.76
N TYR A 105 -8.81 1.18 -1.08
CA TYR A 105 -9.39 2.29 -0.34
C TYR A 105 -10.91 2.19 -0.29
N ASP A 106 -11.55 1.95 -1.43
CA ASP A 106 -13.01 1.86 -1.49
C ASP A 106 -13.54 0.72 -0.61
N ARG A 107 -12.82 -0.40 -0.57
CA ARG A 107 -13.21 -1.51 0.31
C ARG A 107 -13.03 -1.17 1.78
N ALA A 108 -11.99 -0.42 2.11
CA ALA A 108 -11.76 0.01 3.49
C ALA A 108 -12.92 0.91 3.96
N ILE A 109 -13.34 1.84 3.11
CA ILE A 109 -14.47 2.72 3.41
C ILE A 109 -15.74 1.90 3.62
N ALA A 110 -16.02 0.96 2.72
CA ALA A 110 -17.22 0.13 2.80
C ALA A 110 -17.23 -0.76 4.03
N SER A 111 -16.08 -1.32 4.39
CA SER A 111 -16.00 -2.24 5.53
C SER A 111 -15.97 -1.53 6.88
N GLY A 112 -15.76 -0.22 6.88
CA GLY A 112 -15.73 0.57 8.10
C GLY A 112 -17.10 1.01 8.59
N SER A 113 -18.13 0.76 7.81
CA SER A 113 -19.48 1.16 8.16
C SER A 113 -20.10 0.27 9.22
#